data_a8434b22d8c0dc562da32f461ed57c33
#
_entry.id   a8434b22d8c0dc562da32f461ed57c33
#
_cell.length_a   1.000
_cell.length_b   1.000
_cell.length_c   1.000
_cell.angle_alpha   90.00
_cell.angle_beta   90.00
_cell.angle_gamma   90.00
#
_symmetry.space_group_name_H-M   'P 1'
#
loop_
_entity.id
_entity.type
_entity.pdbx_description
1 polymer ?
#
loop_
_entity_poly.entity_id
_entity_poly.type
_entity_poly.pdbx_seq_one_letter_code
_entity_poly.pdbx_strand_id
1 'polypeptide(L)'
;MLFRSILGHFPHPPDLVAFPNSEEDVINLLDWSSSNDIAVIPYGGGSSVCGGVETFVGDDYKGVISLDMKNLDSIVDIDRDSRTAIIQGGIFGPDLEAKLKKHDLTMRHYPQSFEFSTLGGWIATRSGGHYATLYTHIDDFVESLKMITPSGLYETRRLPGSGAGPSPDRFAIGSEGIMGIITEASMRLQDR
;
A
#
# COMPACT_ATOMS: atom_id res chain seq x y z
N MET A 1 -7.09 16.72 -8.15
CA MET A 1 -5.62 16.60 -8.15
C MET A 1 -5.05 16.54 -9.57
N LEU A 2 -5.39 15.55 -10.39
CA LEU A 2 -4.85 15.39 -11.76
C LEU A 2 -4.89 16.66 -12.63
N PHE A 3 -6.01 17.36 -12.68
CA PHE A 3 -6.14 18.61 -13.45
C PHE A 3 -5.22 19.74 -12.96
N ARG A 4 -5.01 19.87 -11.66
CA ARG A 4 -4.09 20.87 -11.11
C ARG A 4 -2.64 20.55 -11.48
N SER A 5 -2.26 19.27 -11.43
CA SER A 5 -0.91 18.81 -11.81
C SER A 5 -0.60 19.09 -13.29
N ILE A 6 -1.57 18.83 -14.18
CA ILE A 6 -1.44 19.13 -15.61
C ILE A 6 -1.24 20.64 -15.87
N LEU A 7 -1.83 21.48 -15.02
CA LEU A 7 -1.69 22.94 -15.08
C LEU A 7 -0.48 23.45 -14.33
N GLY A 8 0.35 22.57 -13.76
CA GLY A 8 1.52 22.96 -12.98
C GLY A 8 1.20 23.65 -11.65
N HIS A 9 -0.01 23.46 -11.14
CA HIS A 9 -0.47 24.09 -9.91
C HIS A 9 -0.37 23.11 -8.74
N PHE A 10 0.65 23.29 -7.89
CA PHE A 10 0.91 22.49 -6.68
C PHE A 10 0.84 23.39 -5.45
N PRO A 11 -0.37 23.61 -4.88
CA PRO A 11 -0.55 24.54 -3.77
C PRO A 11 0.16 24.09 -2.48
N HIS A 12 0.32 22.80 -2.30
CA HIS A 12 0.89 22.20 -1.08
C HIS A 12 1.90 21.11 -1.49
N PRO A 13 3.15 21.45 -1.92
CA PRO A 13 4.18 20.46 -2.13
C PRO A 13 4.68 19.93 -0.78
N PRO A 14 5.19 18.68 -0.69
CA PRO A 14 5.90 18.23 0.50
C PRO A 14 7.21 18.98 0.67
N ASP A 15 7.66 19.14 1.92
CA ASP A 15 8.97 19.72 2.20
C ASP A 15 10.10 18.77 1.77
N LEU A 16 9.89 17.47 1.94
CA LEU A 16 10.82 16.41 1.57
C LEU A 16 10.09 15.21 0.96
N VAL A 17 10.82 14.46 0.14
CA VAL A 17 10.40 13.13 -0.33
C VAL A 17 11.41 12.11 0.13
N ALA A 18 10.96 11.10 0.88
CA ALA A 18 11.80 10.00 1.36
C ALA A 18 11.50 8.71 0.57
N PHE A 19 12.55 7.91 0.34
CA PHE A 19 12.48 6.65 -0.41
C PHE A 19 13.07 5.53 0.45
N PRO A 20 12.28 4.85 1.30
CA PRO A 20 12.77 3.77 2.16
C PRO A 20 13.18 2.56 1.30
N ASN A 21 14.26 1.89 1.69
CA ASN A 21 14.72 0.65 1.07
C ASN A 21 14.43 -0.58 1.95
N SER A 22 13.98 -0.36 3.19
CA SER A 22 13.67 -1.39 4.16
C SER A 22 12.55 -0.95 5.10
N GLU A 23 11.96 -1.90 5.83
CA GLU A 23 11.02 -1.59 6.91
C GLU A 23 11.70 -0.79 8.04
N GLU A 24 12.97 -1.06 8.30
CA GLU A 24 13.77 -0.33 9.29
C GLU A 24 13.89 1.17 8.93
N ASP A 25 14.05 1.49 7.64
CA ASP A 25 14.04 2.88 7.18
C ASP A 25 12.69 3.56 7.46
N VAL A 26 11.59 2.82 7.28
CA VAL A 26 10.24 3.34 7.58
C VAL A 26 10.08 3.60 9.08
N ILE A 27 10.51 2.65 9.93
CA ILE A 27 10.46 2.78 11.39
C ILE A 27 11.27 4.01 11.83
N ASN A 28 12.52 4.09 11.40
CA ASN A 28 13.42 5.18 11.76
C ASN A 28 12.87 6.55 11.32
N LEU A 29 12.26 6.61 10.13
CA LEU A 29 11.64 7.83 9.65
C LEU A 29 10.43 8.22 10.51
N LEU A 30 9.56 7.29 10.86
CA LEU A 30 8.39 7.57 11.70
C LEU A 30 8.79 8.03 13.10
N ASP A 31 9.78 7.37 13.71
CA ASP A 31 10.29 7.73 15.04
C ASP A 31 10.90 9.13 15.03
N TRP A 32 11.70 9.43 14.02
CA TRP A 32 12.29 10.75 13.85
C TRP A 32 11.21 11.81 13.61
N SER A 33 10.25 11.53 12.73
CA SER A 33 9.18 12.46 12.38
C SER A 33 8.28 12.76 13.58
N SER A 34 7.92 11.73 14.35
CA SER A 34 7.14 11.86 15.58
C SER A 34 7.86 12.73 16.63
N SER A 35 9.19 12.55 16.75
CA SER A 35 10.00 13.32 17.71
C SER A 35 10.21 14.78 17.30
N ASN A 36 9.92 15.14 16.05
CA ASN A 36 10.19 16.47 15.50
C ASN A 36 8.92 17.21 15.05
N ASP A 37 7.74 16.68 15.31
CA ASP A 37 6.44 17.24 14.87
C ASP A 37 6.34 17.36 13.34
N ILE A 38 6.81 16.34 12.61
CA ILE A 38 6.77 16.25 11.15
C ILE A 38 5.67 15.27 10.73
N ALA A 39 4.79 15.68 9.85
CA ALA A 39 3.78 14.81 9.27
C ALA A 39 4.39 13.89 8.19
N VAL A 40 3.97 12.63 8.13
CA VAL A 40 4.38 11.68 7.09
C VAL A 40 3.16 11.23 6.31
N ILE A 41 3.19 11.45 4.99
CA ILE A 41 2.13 11.05 4.07
C ILE A 41 2.66 9.89 3.21
N PRO A 42 2.13 8.66 3.37
CA PRO A 42 2.55 7.54 2.53
C PRO A 42 2.09 7.75 1.09
N TYR A 43 3.00 7.46 0.16
CA TYR A 43 2.79 7.62 -1.27
C TYR A 43 3.11 6.32 -2.01
N GLY A 44 2.15 5.83 -2.78
CA GLY A 44 2.33 4.73 -3.71
C GLY A 44 2.43 5.27 -5.15
N GLY A 45 1.32 5.19 -5.90
CA GLY A 45 1.25 5.76 -7.25
C GLY A 45 0.57 7.12 -7.35
N GLY A 46 0.10 7.69 -6.26
CA GLY A 46 -0.59 8.99 -6.25
C GLY A 46 -1.92 9.03 -7.02
N SER A 47 -2.50 7.88 -7.33
CA SER A 47 -3.69 7.75 -8.19
C SER A 47 -5.01 7.84 -7.45
N SER A 48 -5.02 7.97 -6.11
CA SER A 48 -6.24 8.09 -5.32
C SER A 48 -7.04 9.35 -5.70
N VAL A 49 -8.33 9.17 -5.94
CA VAL A 49 -9.25 10.28 -6.26
C VAL A 49 -9.65 11.08 -5.03
N CYS A 50 -9.49 10.52 -3.83
CA CYS A 50 -9.80 11.17 -2.57
C CYS A 50 -8.76 12.23 -2.15
N GLY A 51 -7.61 12.28 -2.85
CA GLY A 51 -6.56 13.23 -2.54
C GLY A 51 -5.76 12.90 -1.27
N GLY A 52 -5.78 11.65 -0.80
CA GLY A 52 -5.11 11.21 0.43
C GLY A 52 -3.58 11.37 0.43
N VAL A 53 -2.99 11.62 -0.74
CA VAL A 53 -1.55 11.92 -0.89
C VAL A 53 -1.26 13.44 -0.91
N GLU A 54 -2.27 14.31 -0.77
CA GLU A 54 -2.07 15.76 -0.71
C GLU A 54 -1.46 16.15 0.64
N THR A 55 -0.38 16.89 0.61
CA THR A 55 0.44 17.23 1.77
C THR A 55 -0.05 18.49 2.51
N PHE A 56 -1.34 18.70 2.54
CA PHE A 56 -2.00 19.74 3.34
C PHE A 56 -2.32 19.20 4.74
N VAL A 57 -1.47 19.50 5.73
CA VAL A 57 -1.54 18.96 7.08
C VAL A 57 -1.91 19.99 8.16
N GLY A 58 -2.16 21.24 7.77
CA GLY A 58 -2.44 22.34 8.71
C GLY A 58 -1.19 22.84 9.43
N ASP A 59 -1.42 23.66 10.46
CA ASP A 59 -0.36 24.38 11.18
C ASP A 59 0.19 23.63 12.41
N ASP A 60 -0.32 22.41 12.66
CA ASP A 60 0.07 21.60 13.83
C ASP A 60 1.44 20.93 13.66
N TYR A 61 1.94 20.86 12.44
CA TYR A 61 3.22 20.24 12.08
C TYR A 61 4.22 21.26 11.59
N LYS A 62 5.51 21.02 11.90
CA LYS A 62 6.63 21.85 11.43
C LYS A 62 7.02 21.63 9.98
N GLY A 63 6.54 20.55 9.39
CA GLY A 63 6.81 20.19 8.00
C GLY A 63 6.11 18.89 7.63
N VAL A 64 6.21 18.50 6.35
CA VAL A 64 5.59 17.31 5.81
C VAL A 64 6.54 16.54 4.88
N ILE A 65 6.58 15.22 5.08
CA ILE A 65 7.35 14.30 4.26
C ILE A 65 6.36 13.44 3.44
N SER A 66 6.56 13.37 2.13
CA SER A 66 5.95 12.34 1.28
C SER A 66 6.85 11.11 1.29
N LEU A 67 6.34 9.98 1.75
CA LEU A 67 7.08 8.72 1.84
C LEU A 67 6.74 7.84 0.63
N ASP A 68 7.59 7.87 -0.39
CA ASP A 68 7.42 7.11 -1.64
C ASP A 68 7.93 5.67 -1.46
N MET A 69 7.00 4.73 -1.50
CA MET A 69 7.24 3.31 -1.18
C MET A 69 7.83 2.51 -2.34
N LYS A 70 8.11 3.11 -3.48
CA LYS A 70 8.48 2.41 -4.74
C LYS A 70 9.68 1.46 -4.65
N ASN A 71 10.58 1.64 -3.68
CA ASN A 71 11.76 0.78 -3.51
C ASN A 71 11.43 -0.51 -2.73
N LEU A 72 10.29 -0.58 -2.07
CA LEU A 72 9.76 -1.81 -1.46
C LEU A 72 8.87 -2.54 -2.47
N ASP A 73 9.48 -3.10 -3.52
CA ASP A 73 8.82 -3.61 -4.73
C ASP A 73 9.01 -5.11 -4.97
N SER A 74 9.46 -5.86 -3.97
CA SER A 74 9.81 -7.27 -4.13
C SER A 74 8.64 -8.22 -3.86
N ILE A 75 8.64 -9.37 -4.53
CA ILE A 75 7.93 -10.57 -4.08
C ILE A 75 8.92 -11.31 -3.18
N VAL A 76 8.60 -11.36 -1.89
CA VAL A 76 9.47 -11.90 -0.84
C VAL A 76 9.45 -13.42 -0.84
N ASP A 77 8.25 -14.01 -1.00
CA ASP A 77 8.04 -15.45 -1.00
C ASP A 77 6.84 -15.83 -1.88
N ILE A 78 6.87 -17.03 -2.48
CA ILE A 78 5.77 -17.61 -3.25
C ILE A 78 5.52 -19.03 -2.77
N ASP A 79 4.35 -19.26 -2.19
CA ASP A 79 3.82 -20.59 -1.87
C ASP A 79 2.89 -21.05 -3.00
N ARG A 80 3.39 -21.94 -3.84
CA ARG A 80 2.66 -22.47 -5.01
C ARG A 80 1.53 -23.41 -4.60
N ASP A 81 1.70 -24.16 -3.52
CA ASP A 81 0.71 -25.13 -3.06
C ASP A 81 -0.52 -24.41 -2.52
N SER A 82 -0.32 -23.37 -1.73
CA SER A 82 -1.39 -22.52 -1.20
C SER A 82 -1.85 -21.43 -2.18
N ARG A 83 -1.15 -21.24 -3.30
CA ARG A 83 -1.36 -20.13 -4.25
C ARG A 83 -1.39 -18.77 -3.55
N THR A 84 -0.35 -18.49 -2.79
CA THR A 84 -0.17 -17.23 -2.10
C THR A 84 1.23 -16.68 -2.30
N ALA A 85 1.40 -15.37 -2.13
CA ALA A 85 2.73 -14.77 -2.10
C ALA A 85 2.79 -13.66 -1.07
N ILE A 86 3.96 -13.49 -0.45
CA ILE A 86 4.29 -12.33 0.37
C ILE A 86 4.89 -11.27 -0.55
N ILE A 87 4.27 -10.11 -0.62
CA ILE A 87 4.56 -9.08 -1.60
C ILE A 87 4.68 -7.73 -0.90
N GLN A 88 5.72 -6.97 -1.24
CA GLN A 88 5.95 -5.64 -0.71
C GLN A 88 4.97 -4.61 -1.29
N GLY A 89 4.58 -3.64 -0.46
CA GLY A 89 3.51 -2.71 -0.76
C GLY A 89 3.79 -1.68 -1.84
N GLY A 90 5.05 -1.42 -2.15
CA GLY A 90 5.47 -0.44 -3.16
C GLY A 90 5.49 -0.96 -4.60
N ILE A 91 5.24 -2.27 -4.81
CA ILE A 91 5.26 -2.85 -6.16
C ILE A 91 4.12 -2.33 -7.02
N PHE A 92 4.42 -1.91 -8.25
CA PHE A 92 3.42 -1.50 -9.22
C PHE A 92 2.75 -2.69 -9.92
N GLY A 93 1.52 -2.49 -10.39
CA GLY A 93 0.73 -3.55 -11.02
C GLY A 93 1.42 -4.28 -12.17
N PRO A 94 1.98 -3.58 -13.18
CA PRO A 94 2.68 -4.24 -14.28
C PRO A 94 3.88 -5.08 -13.83
N ASP A 95 4.67 -4.58 -12.88
CA ASP A 95 5.85 -5.28 -12.36
C ASP A 95 5.45 -6.52 -11.55
N LEU A 96 4.40 -6.39 -10.74
CA LEU A 96 3.81 -7.50 -9.99
C LEU A 96 3.39 -8.64 -10.94
N GLU A 97 2.57 -8.35 -11.94
CA GLU A 97 2.09 -9.34 -12.90
C GLU A 97 3.24 -9.92 -13.74
N ALA A 98 4.25 -9.11 -14.12
CA ALA A 98 5.42 -9.57 -14.84
C ALA A 98 6.28 -10.52 -13.99
N LYS A 99 6.44 -10.27 -12.69
CA LYS A 99 7.15 -11.14 -11.75
C LYS A 99 6.36 -12.44 -11.53
N LEU A 100 5.04 -12.39 -11.27
CA LEU A 100 4.18 -13.55 -11.07
C LEU A 100 4.07 -14.45 -12.30
N LYS A 101 4.06 -13.87 -13.50
CA LYS A 101 4.02 -14.60 -14.77
C LYS A 101 5.16 -15.62 -14.90
N LYS A 102 6.32 -15.33 -14.35
CA LYS A 102 7.49 -16.25 -14.38
C LYS A 102 7.25 -17.55 -13.59
N HIS A 103 6.21 -17.54 -12.76
CA HIS A 103 5.80 -18.66 -11.91
C HIS A 103 4.47 -19.28 -12.36
N ASP A 104 3.94 -18.90 -13.54
CA ASP A 104 2.62 -19.28 -14.07
C ASP A 104 1.46 -18.87 -13.14
N LEU A 105 1.65 -17.78 -12.40
CA LEU A 105 0.69 -17.22 -11.45
C LEU A 105 0.26 -15.82 -11.86
N THR A 106 -0.86 -15.37 -11.32
CA THR A 106 -1.41 -14.05 -11.50
C THR A 106 -2.24 -13.65 -10.29
N MET A 107 -2.32 -12.37 -9.97
CA MET A 107 -3.25 -11.88 -8.95
C MET A 107 -4.63 -11.56 -9.55
N ARG A 108 -4.71 -11.22 -10.83
CA ARG A 108 -5.93 -10.80 -11.54
C ARG A 108 -6.67 -9.63 -10.89
N HIS A 109 -5.95 -8.78 -10.22
CA HIS A 109 -6.50 -7.53 -9.71
C HIS A 109 -6.04 -6.38 -10.59
N TYR A 110 -6.97 -5.84 -11.39
CA TYR A 110 -6.69 -4.78 -12.37
C TYR A 110 -7.58 -3.57 -12.06
N PRO A 111 -7.24 -2.73 -11.08
CA PRO A 111 -7.95 -1.47 -10.87
C PRO A 111 -7.74 -0.53 -12.06
N GLN A 112 -8.57 0.49 -12.20
CA GLN A 112 -8.50 1.43 -13.32
C GLN A 112 -7.15 2.14 -13.43
N SER A 113 -6.46 2.33 -12.31
CA SER A 113 -5.12 2.92 -12.21
C SER A 113 -3.99 1.87 -12.20
N PHE A 114 -4.21 0.65 -12.67
CA PHE A 114 -3.30 -0.49 -12.57
C PHE A 114 -1.85 -0.16 -12.92
N GLU A 115 -1.64 0.60 -13.99
CA GLU A 115 -0.29 0.95 -14.48
C GLU A 115 0.43 1.97 -13.59
N PHE A 116 -0.31 2.70 -12.76
CA PHE A 116 0.19 3.84 -11.98
C PHE A 116 -0.09 3.71 -10.49
N SER A 117 -0.42 2.52 -10.01
CA SER A 117 -0.77 2.28 -8.61
C SER A 117 -0.06 1.06 -8.06
N THR A 118 0.13 1.06 -6.75
CA THR A 118 0.89 0.04 -6.03
C THR A 118 0.00 -0.86 -5.20
N LEU A 119 0.48 -2.05 -4.85
CA LEU A 119 -0.23 -3.01 -4.01
C LEU A 119 -0.66 -2.39 -2.67
N GLY A 120 0.23 -1.72 -1.97
CA GLY A 120 -0.09 -1.04 -0.70
C GLY A 120 -1.17 0.02 -0.87
N GLY A 121 -1.13 0.75 -1.99
CA GLY A 121 -2.18 1.70 -2.37
C GLY A 121 -3.53 1.03 -2.61
N TRP A 122 -3.57 -0.13 -3.28
CA TRP A 122 -4.80 -0.88 -3.49
C TRP A 122 -5.43 -1.35 -2.19
N ILE A 123 -4.60 -1.82 -1.25
CA ILE A 123 -5.05 -2.25 0.08
C ILE A 123 -5.55 -1.04 0.88
N ALA A 124 -4.78 0.04 0.92
CA ALA A 124 -5.13 1.25 1.67
C ALA A 124 -6.43 1.89 1.19
N THR A 125 -6.72 1.86 -0.12
CA THR A 125 -7.94 2.45 -0.70
C THR A 125 -9.09 1.46 -0.88
N ARG A 126 -8.91 0.18 -0.50
CA ARG A 126 -9.87 -0.90 -0.75
C ARG A 126 -10.31 -0.96 -2.21
N SER A 127 -9.35 -0.98 -3.12
CA SER A 127 -9.61 -0.86 -4.55
C SER A 127 -10.42 -2.03 -5.12
N GLY A 128 -11.29 -1.73 -6.09
CA GLY A 128 -11.97 -2.71 -6.94
C GLY A 128 -11.23 -2.89 -8.26
N GLY A 129 -11.25 -4.11 -8.81
CA GLY A 129 -10.67 -4.42 -10.11
C GLY A 129 -11.72 -4.61 -11.19
N HIS A 130 -11.28 -4.69 -12.45
CA HIS A 130 -12.17 -4.96 -13.60
C HIS A 130 -12.81 -6.37 -13.56
N TYR A 131 -12.24 -7.31 -12.82
CA TYR A 131 -12.80 -8.64 -12.60
C TYR A 131 -13.63 -8.77 -11.32
N ALA A 132 -14.16 -7.65 -10.82
CA ALA A 132 -14.96 -7.55 -9.59
C ALA A 132 -16.29 -8.32 -9.60
N THR A 133 -16.59 -9.05 -10.67
CA THR A 133 -17.74 -9.95 -10.75
C THR A 133 -17.56 -11.26 -9.98
N LEU A 134 -16.30 -11.67 -9.71
CA LEU A 134 -15.96 -12.86 -8.94
C LEU A 134 -15.23 -12.49 -7.64
N TYR A 135 -14.16 -11.71 -7.76
CA TYR A 135 -13.41 -11.15 -6.64
C TYR A 135 -13.66 -9.65 -6.62
N THR A 136 -14.45 -9.18 -5.67
CA THR A 136 -15.05 -7.86 -5.72
C THR A 136 -14.05 -6.76 -5.45
N HIS A 137 -13.24 -6.91 -4.39
CA HIS A 137 -12.30 -5.91 -3.93
C HIS A 137 -10.98 -6.56 -3.53
N ILE A 138 -9.96 -5.75 -3.32
CA ILE A 138 -8.64 -6.21 -2.91
C ILE A 138 -8.67 -7.04 -1.62
N ASP A 139 -9.64 -6.80 -0.74
CA ASP A 139 -9.83 -7.53 0.52
C ASP A 139 -10.18 -9.02 0.33
N ASP A 140 -10.65 -9.44 -0.85
CA ASP A 140 -10.85 -10.84 -1.18
C ASP A 140 -9.52 -11.57 -1.48
N PHE A 141 -8.46 -10.82 -1.73
CA PHE A 141 -7.12 -11.34 -2.02
C PHE A 141 -6.15 -11.25 -0.84
N VAL A 142 -6.40 -10.36 0.13
CA VAL A 142 -5.53 -10.20 1.30
C VAL A 142 -5.77 -11.35 2.28
N GLU A 143 -4.72 -12.10 2.61
CA GLU A 143 -4.74 -13.13 3.65
C GLU A 143 -4.10 -12.66 4.96
N SER A 144 -3.11 -11.78 4.87
CA SER A 144 -2.53 -11.06 5.99
C SER A 144 -1.82 -9.81 5.48
N LEU A 145 -1.53 -8.89 6.37
CA LEU A 145 -0.75 -7.71 6.05
C LEU A 145 0.19 -7.32 7.20
N LYS A 146 1.21 -6.57 6.82
CA LYS A 146 2.15 -5.95 7.73
C LYS A 146 2.16 -4.44 7.49
N MET A 147 2.06 -3.68 8.55
CA MET A 147 2.00 -2.22 8.52
C MET A 147 2.84 -1.64 9.65
N ILE A 148 3.63 -0.63 9.36
CA ILE A 148 4.35 0.14 10.37
C ILE A 148 3.47 1.31 10.79
N THR A 149 3.18 1.40 12.08
CA THR A 149 2.38 2.47 12.68
C THR A 149 3.24 3.31 13.61
N PRO A 150 2.81 4.53 13.98
CA PRO A 150 3.52 5.31 15.01
C PRO A 150 3.62 4.62 16.38
N SER A 151 2.78 3.62 16.63
CA SER A 151 2.77 2.84 17.87
C SER A 151 3.55 1.51 17.78
N GLY A 152 4.15 1.22 16.62
CA GLY A 152 4.92 0.00 16.35
C GLY A 152 4.36 -0.85 15.23
N LEU A 153 4.85 -2.08 15.15
CA LEU A 153 4.48 -3.04 14.12
C LEU A 153 3.03 -3.53 14.32
N TYR A 154 2.23 -3.43 13.27
CA TYR A 154 0.94 -4.08 13.14
C TYR A 154 1.04 -5.22 12.13
N GLU A 155 0.96 -6.43 12.59
CA GLU A 155 1.04 -7.63 11.75
C GLU A 155 -0.13 -8.56 12.03
N THR A 156 -0.82 -8.96 10.98
CA THR A 156 -1.94 -9.88 11.08
C THR A 156 -1.50 -11.31 10.78
N ARG A 157 -2.25 -12.28 11.28
CA ARG A 157 -1.90 -13.70 11.10
C ARG A 157 -2.25 -14.16 9.70
N ARG A 158 -1.29 -14.81 9.03
CA ARG A 158 -1.54 -15.51 7.78
C ARG A 158 -2.36 -16.78 8.06
N LEU A 159 -3.67 -16.64 8.02
CA LEU A 159 -4.62 -17.73 8.24
C LEU A 159 -5.58 -17.80 7.06
N PRO A 160 -6.08 -19.02 6.70
CA PRO A 160 -7.22 -19.14 5.80
C PRO A 160 -8.40 -18.36 6.38
N GLY A 161 -9.34 -17.94 5.53
CA GLY A 161 -10.51 -17.17 5.94
C GLY A 161 -11.18 -17.79 7.18
N SER A 162 -11.25 -17.03 8.27
CA SER A 162 -11.75 -17.46 9.57
C SER A 162 -13.02 -16.70 9.92
N GLY A 163 -14.02 -17.41 10.45
CA GLY A 163 -15.22 -16.81 11.04
C GLY A 163 -15.05 -16.42 12.52
N ALA A 164 -13.84 -16.51 13.07
CA ALA A 164 -13.56 -16.27 14.49
C ALA A 164 -13.30 -14.78 14.77
N GLY A 165 -14.34 -14.04 15.10
CA GLY A 165 -14.27 -12.64 15.53
C GLY A 165 -14.05 -11.63 14.40
N PRO A 166 -13.81 -10.36 14.73
CA PRO A 166 -13.47 -9.31 13.76
C PRO A 166 -12.15 -9.64 13.05
N SER A 167 -12.08 -9.42 11.72
CA SER A 167 -10.85 -9.57 10.97
C SER A 167 -9.93 -8.37 11.20
N PRO A 168 -8.73 -8.55 11.74
CA PRO A 168 -7.78 -7.46 11.90
C PRO A 168 -7.30 -6.92 10.55
N ASP A 169 -7.25 -7.74 9.48
CA ASP A 169 -6.89 -7.29 8.14
C ASP A 169 -7.85 -6.21 7.65
N ARG A 170 -9.16 -6.44 7.83
CA ARG A 170 -10.21 -5.52 7.39
C ARG A 170 -10.23 -4.20 8.17
N PHE A 171 -9.55 -4.14 9.29
CA PHE A 171 -9.35 -2.89 10.02
C PHE A 171 -8.36 -1.96 9.29
N ALA A 172 -7.31 -2.52 8.69
CA ALA A 172 -6.30 -1.78 7.95
C ALA A 172 -6.69 -1.54 6.48
N ILE A 173 -7.43 -2.48 5.87
CA ILE A 173 -7.90 -2.35 4.49
C ILE A 173 -8.92 -1.22 4.38
N GLY A 174 -8.66 -0.27 3.48
CA GLY A 174 -9.50 0.90 3.30
C GLY A 174 -9.22 2.04 4.30
N SER A 175 -8.11 1.96 5.02
CA SER A 175 -7.70 3.00 5.99
C SER A 175 -7.13 4.27 5.33
N GLU A 176 -6.96 4.29 4.02
CA GLU A 176 -6.43 5.44 3.24
C GLU A 176 -5.06 5.96 3.75
N GLY A 177 -4.28 5.10 4.43
CA GLY A 177 -2.97 5.44 4.97
C GLY A 177 -2.98 6.15 6.33
N ILE A 178 -4.14 6.42 6.92
CA ILE A 178 -4.24 7.14 8.21
C ILE A 178 -3.78 6.32 9.42
N MET A 179 -3.72 5.00 9.29
CA MET A 179 -3.36 4.11 10.39
C MET A 179 -1.87 3.77 10.42
N GLY A 180 -1.21 3.86 9.28
CA GLY A 180 0.19 3.49 9.13
C GLY A 180 0.55 3.19 7.68
N ILE A 181 1.74 2.65 7.50
CA ILE A 181 2.36 2.40 6.20
C ILE A 181 2.38 0.90 5.94
N ILE A 182 1.62 0.46 4.94
CA ILE A 182 1.57 -0.96 4.53
C ILE A 182 2.87 -1.28 3.80
N THR A 183 3.71 -2.09 4.45
CA THR A 183 5.01 -2.49 3.90
C THR A 183 4.94 -3.80 3.13
N GLU A 184 4.06 -4.72 3.55
CA GLU A 184 4.00 -6.08 3.03
C GLU A 184 2.59 -6.66 3.19
N ALA A 185 2.19 -7.55 2.29
CA ALA A 185 0.96 -8.32 2.43
C ALA A 185 1.11 -9.73 1.85
N SER A 186 0.44 -10.71 2.48
CA SER A 186 0.23 -12.04 1.90
C SER A 186 -1.01 -12.00 1.02
N MET A 187 -0.82 -12.27 -0.26
CA MET A 187 -1.85 -12.13 -1.27
C MET A 187 -2.20 -13.47 -1.88
N ARG A 188 -3.51 -13.72 -2.04
CA ARG A 188 -4.02 -14.87 -2.78
C ARG A 188 -3.77 -14.71 -4.27
N LEU A 189 -3.30 -15.76 -4.89
CA LEU A 189 -2.99 -15.84 -6.31
C LEU A 189 -3.90 -16.85 -7.04
N GLN A 190 -3.82 -16.85 -8.35
CA GLN A 190 -4.52 -17.77 -9.23
C GLN A 190 -3.55 -18.34 -10.25
N ASP A 191 -3.84 -19.54 -10.76
CA ASP A 191 -3.14 -20.09 -11.92
C ASP A 191 -3.44 -19.22 -13.15
N ARG A 192 -2.45 -19.07 -14.01
CA ARG A 192 -2.53 -18.22 -15.21
C ARG A 192 -3.14 -18.96 -16.38
#